data_88288996e99b0c045fcdf82f342c35ae
#
_entry.id   88288996e99b0c045fcdf82f342c35ae
#
_cell.length_a   1.000
_cell.length_b   1.000
_cell.length_c   1.000
_cell.angle_alpha   90.00
_cell.angle_beta   90.00
_cell.angle_gamma   90.00
#
_symmetry.space_group_name_H-M   'P 1'
#
loop_
_entity.id
_entity.type
_entity.pdbx_description
1 polymer ?
#
loop_
_entity_poly.entity_id
_entity_poly.type
_entity_poly.pdbx_seq_one_letter_code
_entity_poly.pdbx_strand_id
1 'polypeptide(L)'
;MTFTSLPEMFSSVFGPLAYTFSNAAETELFLEILSTRDGSRIGSKRFYNTPTGTLNIAPMVRKNIRFVPSSGMTGFCNSESRSASVQLAVGTTYSEVRTFVAAHDSVKPSRILTTMPSHRIIAYGESDEITCCIPGQHTVTVTSDITAEALTYNAIGGEELTLFRLNTRSFLPSVGTITVRIATAGQTVAEIGYTVVPKCDEGCRIAWRSRAGSIEHYTFPVVKSVVQKIRKEQVLTDDAGYEDISTVSYTHLTLPTILRV
;
A
#
# COMPACT_ATOMS: atom_id res chain seq x y z
N MET A 1 18.58 -30.06 -6.31
CA MET A 1 17.31 -29.39 -6.61
C MET A 1 17.53 -28.04 -7.29
N THR A 2 16.68 -27.67 -8.25
CA THR A 2 16.73 -26.36 -8.95
C THR A 2 15.32 -25.76 -9.05
N PHE A 3 15.22 -24.47 -8.91
CA PHE A 3 13.98 -23.75 -9.22
C PHE A 3 13.92 -23.51 -10.74
N THR A 4 12.86 -23.99 -11.39
CA THR A 4 12.71 -23.95 -12.86
C THR A 4 11.80 -22.81 -13.31
N SER A 5 10.91 -22.33 -12.43
CA SER A 5 10.08 -21.15 -12.67
C SER A 5 9.81 -20.44 -11.34
N LEU A 6 9.81 -19.12 -11.39
CA LEU A 6 9.57 -18.22 -10.26
C LEU A 6 8.49 -17.20 -10.65
N PRO A 7 7.73 -16.65 -9.70
CA PRO A 7 6.92 -15.46 -9.94
C PRO A 7 7.79 -14.28 -10.41
N GLU A 8 7.18 -13.26 -11.00
CA GLU A 8 7.88 -12.02 -11.32
C GLU A 8 8.43 -11.35 -10.05
N MET A 9 9.48 -10.52 -10.20
CA MET A 9 10.14 -9.84 -9.08
C MET A 9 9.13 -9.11 -8.18
N PHE A 10 8.13 -8.45 -8.78
CA PHE A 10 7.00 -7.89 -8.08
C PHE A 10 5.71 -8.52 -8.59
N SER A 11 4.89 -9.04 -7.70
CA SER A 11 3.66 -9.73 -8.06
C SER A 11 2.54 -9.46 -7.05
N SER A 12 1.30 -9.58 -7.53
CA SER A 12 0.12 -9.50 -6.66
C SER A 12 -0.07 -10.77 -5.84
N VAL A 13 -0.37 -10.64 -4.54
CA VAL A 13 -0.74 -11.79 -3.69
C VAL A 13 -2.13 -12.37 -4.00
N PHE A 14 -2.93 -11.71 -4.83
CA PHE A 14 -4.25 -12.21 -5.22
C PHE A 14 -4.21 -13.09 -6.46
N GLY A 15 -3.08 -13.11 -7.18
CA GLY A 15 -2.78 -14.07 -8.22
C GLY A 15 -2.07 -15.33 -7.69
N PRO A 16 -1.82 -16.32 -8.57
CA PRO A 16 -1.01 -17.47 -8.23
C PRO A 16 0.46 -17.07 -8.10
N LEU A 17 1.06 -17.37 -6.95
CA LEU A 17 2.48 -17.18 -6.70
C LEU A 17 3.16 -18.56 -6.79
N ALA A 18 3.30 -19.06 -8.00
CA ALA A 18 3.75 -20.42 -8.26
C ALA A 18 5.27 -20.49 -8.41
N TYR A 19 5.90 -21.27 -7.56
CA TYR A 19 7.30 -21.68 -7.68
C TYR A 19 7.34 -23.11 -8.20
N THR A 20 8.01 -23.33 -9.31
CA THR A 20 8.22 -24.65 -9.87
C THR A 20 9.65 -25.10 -9.64
N PHE A 21 9.82 -26.35 -9.26
CA PHE A 21 11.12 -26.92 -8.97
C PHE A 21 11.31 -28.28 -9.63
N SER A 22 12.56 -28.66 -9.84
CA SER A 22 13.00 -30.00 -10.25
C SER A 22 13.91 -30.58 -9.18
N ASN A 23 13.65 -31.84 -8.80
CA ASN A 23 14.35 -32.56 -7.76
C ASN A 23 14.56 -34.03 -8.17
N ALA A 24 15.58 -34.29 -8.97
CA ALA A 24 15.80 -35.61 -9.54
C ALA A 24 16.37 -36.68 -8.57
N ALA A 25 16.85 -36.25 -7.37
CA ALA A 25 17.68 -37.10 -6.52
C ALA A 25 17.12 -37.41 -5.13
N GLU A 26 16.06 -36.76 -4.66
CA GLU A 26 15.61 -36.87 -3.28
C GLU A 26 14.21 -37.48 -3.17
N THR A 27 14.05 -38.40 -2.24
CA THR A 27 12.74 -39.01 -1.92
C THR A 27 11.85 -38.09 -1.06
N GLU A 28 12.46 -37.20 -0.31
CA GLU A 28 11.76 -36.20 0.51
C GLU A 28 12.37 -34.80 0.27
N LEU A 29 11.53 -33.81 0.02
CA LEU A 29 11.90 -32.43 -0.16
C LEU A 29 11.18 -31.59 0.90
N PHE A 30 11.93 -30.92 1.75
CA PHE A 30 11.39 -29.95 2.71
C PHE A 30 11.69 -28.54 2.22
N LEU A 31 10.63 -27.82 1.83
CA LEU A 31 10.68 -26.48 1.29
C LEU A 31 10.19 -25.50 2.33
N GLU A 32 11.00 -24.50 2.64
CA GLU A 32 10.69 -23.41 3.55
C GLU A 32 10.48 -22.11 2.81
N ILE A 33 9.55 -21.31 3.28
CA ILE A 33 9.27 -19.94 2.80
C ILE A 33 9.78 -19.00 3.89
N LEU A 34 10.83 -18.25 3.57
CA LEU A 34 11.50 -17.37 4.50
C LEU A 34 11.20 -15.90 4.17
N SER A 35 10.93 -15.11 5.20
CA SER A 35 10.92 -13.65 5.11
C SER A 35 12.36 -13.16 4.95
N THR A 36 12.63 -12.33 3.96
CA THR A 36 13.99 -11.77 3.78
C THR A 36 14.31 -10.66 4.78
N ARG A 37 13.29 -10.14 5.45
CA ARG A 37 13.43 -9.06 6.44
C ARG A 37 14.11 -9.50 7.72
N ASP A 38 13.70 -10.62 8.26
CA ASP A 38 14.11 -11.13 9.58
C ASP A 38 14.53 -12.60 9.56
N GLY A 39 14.53 -13.23 8.39
CA GLY A 39 14.82 -14.65 8.23
C GLY A 39 13.74 -15.57 8.81
N SER A 40 12.62 -15.03 9.30
CA SER A 40 11.56 -15.84 9.89
C SER A 40 10.89 -16.75 8.87
N ARG A 41 10.49 -17.95 9.30
CA ARG A 41 9.77 -18.88 8.46
C ARG A 41 8.29 -18.53 8.42
N ILE A 42 7.82 -18.09 7.24
CA ILE A 42 6.42 -17.77 6.95
C ILE A 42 5.58 -19.05 6.79
N GLY A 43 6.18 -20.09 6.22
CA GLY A 43 5.53 -21.37 5.98
C GLY A 43 6.49 -22.42 5.50
N SER A 44 6.02 -23.66 5.39
CA SER A 44 6.80 -24.77 4.84
C SER A 44 5.89 -25.81 4.19
N LYS A 45 6.46 -26.60 3.31
CA LYS A 45 5.78 -27.74 2.70
C LYS A 45 6.76 -28.88 2.43
N ARG A 46 6.30 -30.11 2.67
CA ARG A 46 7.01 -31.33 2.33
C ARG A 46 6.44 -31.96 1.07
N PHE A 47 7.30 -32.50 0.25
CA PHE A 47 6.99 -33.27 -0.94
C PHE A 47 7.69 -34.62 -0.84
N TYR A 48 6.99 -35.67 -1.23
CA TYR A 48 7.52 -37.03 -1.21
C TYR A 48 7.51 -37.61 -2.62
N ASN A 49 8.65 -38.22 -3.03
CA ASN A 49 8.80 -38.87 -4.33
C ASN A 49 8.33 -37.99 -5.51
N THR A 50 8.62 -36.69 -5.42
CA THR A 50 8.15 -35.69 -6.40
C THR A 50 9.36 -35.16 -7.18
N PRO A 51 9.66 -35.67 -8.37
CA PRO A 51 10.81 -35.24 -9.17
C PRO A 51 10.65 -33.81 -9.71
N THR A 52 9.41 -33.38 -9.90
CA THR A 52 9.05 -31.99 -10.26
C THR A 52 7.80 -31.59 -9.50
N GLY A 53 7.73 -30.35 -9.05
CA GLY A 53 6.57 -29.86 -8.30
C GLY A 53 6.33 -28.39 -8.46
N THR A 54 5.12 -27.98 -8.12
CA THR A 54 4.71 -26.57 -8.08
C THR A 54 4.13 -26.26 -6.72
N LEU A 55 4.59 -25.16 -6.12
CA LEU A 55 4.09 -24.62 -4.87
C LEU A 55 3.52 -23.23 -5.07
N ASN A 56 2.23 -23.05 -4.83
CA ASN A 56 1.62 -21.73 -4.74
C ASN A 56 1.70 -21.22 -3.28
N ILE A 57 2.47 -20.16 -3.07
CA ILE A 57 2.71 -19.59 -1.73
C ILE A 57 1.74 -18.43 -1.37
N ALA A 58 0.90 -17.99 -2.30
CA ALA A 58 0.00 -16.83 -2.10
C ALA A 58 -0.81 -16.87 -0.80
N PRO A 59 -1.42 -18.02 -0.36
CA PRO A 59 -2.17 -18.07 0.88
C PRO A 59 -1.33 -17.81 2.13
N MET A 60 -0.05 -18.20 2.11
CA MET A 60 0.86 -18.04 3.24
C MET A 60 1.36 -16.60 3.32
N VAL A 61 1.79 -16.04 2.18
CA VAL A 61 2.33 -14.68 2.09
C VAL A 61 1.28 -13.62 2.41
N ARG A 62 0.04 -13.82 1.95
CA ARG A 62 -1.08 -12.88 2.13
C ARG A 62 -1.33 -12.48 3.58
N LYS A 63 -1.10 -13.41 4.52
CA LYS A 63 -1.28 -13.20 5.96
C LYS A 63 -0.28 -12.22 6.57
N ASN A 64 0.86 -12.00 5.91
CA ASN A 64 1.95 -11.16 6.40
C ASN A 64 1.85 -9.71 5.92
N ILE A 65 0.94 -9.41 5.00
CA ILE A 65 0.76 -8.05 4.48
C ILE A 65 -0.34 -7.34 5.26
N ARG A 66 0.01 -6.17 5.81
CA ARG A 66 -0.89 -5.31 6.58
C ARG A 66 -0.82 -3.89 6.04
N PHE A 67 -1.92 -3.17 6.14
CA PHE A 67 -1.99 -1.77 5.76
C PHE A 67 -2.01 -0.88 7.00
N VAL A 68 -0.82 -0.48 7.43
CA VAL A 68 -0.65 0.46 8.55
C VAL A 68 -0.34 1.84 7.97
N PRO A 69 -1.14 2.89 8.26
CA PRO A 69 -0.81 4.24 7.83
C PRO A 69 0.55 4.70 8.34
N SER A 70 1.30 5.40 7.50
CA SER A 70 2.58 5.97 7.92
C SER A 70 2.39 7.15 8.87
N SER A 71 3.41 7.45 9.67
CA SER A 71 3.45 8.60 10.56
C SER A 71 4.78 9.35 10.39
N GLY A 72 4.84 10.58 10.84
CA GLY A 72 6.06 11.41 10.82
C GLY A 72 6.02 12.56 9.82
N MET A 73 7.18 13.14 9.57
CA MET A 73 7.40 14.27 8.65
C MET A 73 7.52 13.80 7.20
N THR A 74 7.77 14.71 6.28
CA THR A 74 8.06 14.39 4.87
C THR A 74 9.36 13.60 4.75
N GLY A 75 9.31 12.50 4.01
CA GLY A 75 10.47 11.62 3.78
C GLY A 75 10.09 10.17 3.55
N PHE A 76 11.09 9.32 3.38
CA PHE A 76 10.85 7.88 3.30
C PHE A 76 10.46 7.31 4.67
N CYS A 77 9.46 6.46 4.65
CA CYS A 77 8.92 5.79 5.83
C CYS A 77 9.10 4.28 5.72
N ASN A 78 8.92 3.62 6.86
CA ASN A 78 8.93 2.17 6.89
C ASN A 78 7.72 1.61 6.10
N SER A 79 8.01 0.79 5.09
CA SER A 79 7.05 0.13 4.22
C SER A 79 6.83 -1.36 4.57
N GLU A 80 7.49 -1.82 5.61
CA GLU A 80 7.63 -3.24 5.95
C GLU A 80 6.32 -4.03 6.02
N SER A 81 5.23 -3.41 6.43
CA SER A 81 3.94 -4.10 6.50
C SER A 81 3.18 -4.15 5.16
N ARG A 82 3.59 -3.36 4.16
CA ARG A 82 2.86 -3.16 2.90
C ARG A 82 3.17 -4.20 1.84
N SER A 83 4.27 -4.91 2.00
CA SER A 83 4.73 -5.96 1.10
C SER A 83 5.30 -7.13 1.89
N ALA A 84 5.47 -8.25 1.22
CA ALA A 84 6.20 -9.40 1.75
C ALA A 84 7.30 -9.79 0.77
N SER A 85 8.53 -9.58 1.15
CA SER A 85 9.70 -10.04 0.39
C SER A 85 10.11 -11.39 0.96
N VAL A 86 10.11 -12.39 0.08
CA VAL A 86 10.34 -13.78 0.48
C VAL A 86 11.34 -14.49 -0.42
N GLN A 87 11.95 -15.50 0.16
CA GLN A 87 12.86 -16.42 -0.49
C GLN A 87 12.47 -17.85 -0.12
N LEU A 88 12.48 -18.76 -1.06
CA LEU A 88 12.27 -20.16 -0.78
C LEU A 88 13.62 -20.83 -0.54
N ALA A 89 13.66 -21.70 0.47
CA ALA A 89 14.85 -22.45 0.83
C ALA A 89 14.59 -23.96 0.83
N VAL A 90 15.57 -24.71 0.35
CA VAL A 90 15.65 -26.17 0.47
C VAL A 90 17.06 -26.53 0.88
N GLY A 91 17.24 -26.90 2.14
CA GLY A 91 18.57 -27.08 2.72
C GLY A 91 19.42 -25.82 2.55
N THR A 92 20.49 -25.88 1.77
CA THR A 92 21.39 -24.75 1.49
C THR A 92 21.09 -24.04 0.16
N THR A 93 20.08 -24.48 -0.59
CA THR A 93 19.70 -23.90 -1.88
C THR A 93 18.58 -22.87 -1.68
N TYR A 94 18.78 -21.66 -2.17
CA TYR A 94 17.83 -20.57 -2.07
C TYR A 94 17.34 -20.15 -3.46
N SER A 95 16.06 -19.76 -3.55
CA SER A 95 15.53 -19.08 -4.73
C SER A 95 16.00 -17.62 -4.75
N GLU A 96 15.77 -16.93 -5.87
CA GLU A 96 15.82 -15.47 -5.88
C GLU A 96 14.74 -14.88 -4.99
N VAL A 97 15.00 -13.69 -4.45
CA VAL A 97 14.02 -12.91 -3.67
C VAL A 97 12.90 -12.43 -4.57
N ARG A 98 11.68 -12.50 -4.07
CA ARG A 98 10.48 -11.97 -4.74
C ARG A 98 9.67 -11.15 -3.75
N THR A 99 9.19 -9.99 -4.21
CA THR A 99 8.38 -9.08 -3.41
C THR A 99 6.92 -9.13 -3.85
N PHE A 100 6.05 -9.37 -2.92
CA PHE A 100 4.62 -9.54 -3.15
C PHE A 100 3.82 -8.42 -2.50
N VAL A 101 2.86 -7.90 -3.26
CA VAL A 101 2.04 -6.75 -2.91
C VAL A 101 0.58 -7.15 -2.87
N ALA A 102 -0.17 -6.66 -1.91
CA ALA A 102 -1.60 -6.90 -1.86
C ALA A 102 -2.38 -5.94 -2.80
N ALA A 103 -2.09 -6.05 -4.09
CA ALA A 103 -2.75 -5.33 -5.18
C ALA A 103 -3.72 -6.24 -5.93
N HIS A 104 -4.87 -5.73 -6.36
CA HIS A 104 -5.77 -6.44 -7.27
C HIS A 104 -5.38 -6.26 -8.73
N ASP A 105 -4.74 -5.13 -9.04
CA ASP A 105 -4.22 -4.84 -10.36
C ASP A 105 -2.83 -5.47 -10.55
N SER A 106 -2.38 -5.60 -11.80
CA SER A 106 -1.03 -6.09 -12.07
C SER A 106 0.02 -5.14 -11.52
N VAL A 107 0.95 -5.67 -10.74
CA VAL A 107 2.08 -4.91 -10.21
C VAL A 107 3.18 -4.91 -11.27
N LYS A 108 3.65 -3.73 -11.65
CA LYS A 108 4.76 -3.56 -12.59
C LYS A 108 5.90 -2.83 -11.91
N PRO A 109 7.15 -3.24 -12.12
CA PRO A 109 8.30 -2.50 -11.62
C PRO A 109 8.41 -1.11 -12.28
N SER A 110 9.18 -0.24 -11.64
CA SER A 110 9.44 1.14 -12.07
C SER A 110 8.18 2.01 -12.18
N ARG A 111 7.25 1.82 -11.23
CA ARG A 111 6.00 2.60 -11.12
C ARG A 111 5.66 2.93 -9.66
N ILE A 112 4.83 3.94 -9.50
CA ILE A 112 4.11 4.16 -8.25
C ILE A 112 2.82 3.32 -8.24
N LEU A 113 2.46 2.81 -7.07
CA LEU A 113 1.22 2.06 -6.87
C LEU A 113 0.10 3.04 -6.50
N THR A 114 -0.66 3.48 -7.47
CA THR A 114 -1.76 4.41 -7.23
C THR A 114 -2.86 4.28 -8.29
N THR A 115 -4.09 4.51 -7.88
CA THR A 115 -5.26 4.71 -8.75
C THR A 115 -5.67 6.18 -8.80
N MET A 116 -5.02 7.04 -7.99
CA MET A 116 -5.30 8.47 -7.92
C MET A 116 -4.72 9.21 -9.13
N PRO A 117 -5.33 10.34 -9.51
CA PRO A 117 -4.77 11.22 -10.53
C PRO A 117 -3.43 11.82 -10.09
N SER A 118 -2.67 12.30 -11.06
CA SER A 118 -1.41 13.00 -10.82
C SER A 118 -1.57 14.38 -10.18
N HIS A 119 -2.77 14.94 -10.20
CA HIS A 119 -3.09 16.18 -9.49
C HIS A 119 -4.09 15.92 -8.36
N ARG A 120 -3.73 16.36 -7.14
CA ARG A 120 -4.48 16.05 -5.92
C ARG A 120 -4.72 17.30 -5.09
N ILE A 121 -5.75 17.25 -4.24
CA ILE A 121 -6.03 18.28 -3.23
C ILE A 121 -5.64 17.74 -1.87
N ILE A 122 -4.93 18.55 -1.10
CA ILE A 122 -4.53 18.24 0.28
C ILE A 122 -4.70 19.46 1.16
N ALA A 123 -5.22 19.30 2.37
CA ALA A 123 -5.28 20.43 3.30
C ALA A 123 -3.95 20.64 4.02
N TYR A 124 -3.68 21.88 4.41
CA TYR A 124 -2.53 22.17 5.25
C TYR A 124 -2.63 21.45 6.60
N GLY A 125 -1.54 20.82 6.99
CA GLY A 125 -1.47 19.96 8.19
C GLY A 125 -1.76 18.49 7.94
N GLU A 126 -2.17 18.11 6.72
CA GLU A 126 -2.41 16.73 6.32
C GLU A 126 -1.20 16.10 5.62
N SER A 127 -1.29 14.81 5.42
CA SER A 127 -0.22 14.06 4.76
C SER A 127 -0.79 13.09 3.74
N ASP A 128 0.01 12.78 2.71
CA ASP A 128 -0.26 11.75 1.71
C ASP A 128 0.87 10.72 1.66
N GLU A 129 0.56 9.55 1.15
CA GLU A 129 1.50 8.45 1.01
C GLU A 129 1.65 8.06 -0.46
N ILE A 130 2.89 7.87 -0.89
CA ILE A 130 3.23 7.43 -2.23
C ILE A 130 4.01 6.12 -2.11
N THR A 131 3.40 5.02 -2.56
CA THR A 131 4.05 3.71 -2.56
C THR A 131 4.77 3.52 -3.89
N CYS A 132 6.08 3.32 -3.84
CA CYS A 132 6.93 3.13 -5.00
C CYS A 132 7.31 1.66 -5.16
N CYS A 133 7.03 1.09 -6.33
CA CYS A 133 7.46 -0.22 -6.77
C CYS A 133 8.64 -0.04 -7.73
N ILE A 134 9.78 0.43 -7.21
CA ILE A 134 10.95 0.79 -8.02
C ILE A 134 12.15 -0.01 -7.52
N PRO A 135 12.65 -0.97 -8.30
CA PRO A 135 13.85 -1.70 -7.94
C PRO A 135 15.06 -0.77 -7.98
N GLY A 136 15.94 -0.92 -7.01
CA GLY A 136 17.17 -0.14 -6.94
C GLY A 136 16.98 1.27 -6.40
N GLN A 137 18.04 2.07 -6.55
CA GLN A 137 18.06 3.44 -6.04
C GLN A 137 17.15 4.36 -6.83
N HIS A 138 16.42 5.20 -6.13
CA HIS A 138 15.62 6.26 -6.72
C HIS A 138 15.57 7.49 -5.81
N THR A 139 15.22 8.61 -6.40
CA THR A 139 15.15 9.90 -5.71
C THR A 139 13.71 10.43 -5.73
N VAL A 140 13.32 11.08 -4.65
CA VAL A 140 12.09 11.87 -4.59
C VAL A 140 12.48 13.32 -4.37
N THR A 141 12.11 14.19 -5.29
CA THR A 141 12.33 15.62 -5.21
C THR A 141 10.99 16.31 -4.95
N VAL A 142 10.95 17.13 -3.92
CA VAL A 142 9.75 17.90 -3.54
C VAL A 142 10.04 19.37 -3.73
N THR A 143 9.22 20.04 -4.52
CA THR A 143 9.27 21.49 -4.76
C THR A 143 7.95 22.14 -4.33
N SER A 144 8.00 23.41 -3.97
CA SER A 144 6.84 24.21 -3.63
C SER A 144 6.90 25.57 -4.33
N ASP A 145 5.75 26.23 -4.41
CA ASP A 145 5.64 27.58 -4.98
C ASP A 145 6.25 28.68 -4.11
N ILE A 146 6.60 28.37 -2.85
CA ILE A 146 7.14 29.36 -1.90
C ILE A 146 8.66 29.26 -1.78
N THR A 147 9.21 28.05 -1.84
CA THR A 147 10.65 27.82 -1.67
C THR A 147 11.29 27.48 -3.02
N ALA A 148 12.33 28.28 -3.37
CA ALA A 148 13.13 28.00 -4.57
C ALA A 148 13.97 26.72 -4.43
N GLU A 149 14.23 26.26 -3.21
CA GLU A 149 15.00 25.04 -2.95
C GLU A 149 14.13 23.79 -3.05
N ALA A 150 14.61 22.85 -3.84
CA ALA A 150 14.05 21.51 -3.93
C ALA A 150 14.56 20.63 -2.79
N LEU A 151 13.66 20.01 -2.04
CA LEU A 151 14.03 19.00 -1.05
C LEU A 151 14.21 17.65 -1.75
N THR A 152 15.39 17.06 -1.63
CA THR A 152 15.70 15.79 -2.27
C THR A 152 15.90 14.70 -1.23
N TYR A 153 15.23 13.58 -1.45
CA TYR A 153 15.28 12.39 -0.62
C TYR A 153 15.75 11.21 -1.46
N ASN A 154 16.70 10.44 -0.95
CA ASN A 154 17.25 9.28 -1.64
C ASN A 154 16.73 8.00 -0.98
N ALA A 155 16.09 7.13 -1.75
CA ALA A 155 15.78 5.79 -1.31
C ALA A 155 17.04 4.93 -1.41
N ILE A 156 17.36 4.20 -0.34
CA ILE A 156 18.34 3.14 -0.38
C ILE A 156 17.67 2.00 -1.15
N GLY A 157 18.19 1.71 -2.34
CA GLY A 157 17.60 0.73 -3.22
C GLY A 157 17.63 -0.69 -2.64
N GLY A 158 16.61 -1.46 -2.97
CA GLY A 158 16.42 -2.85 -2.60
C GLY A 158 15.38 -3.49 -3.52
N GLU A 159 15.06 -4.74 -3.22
CA GLU A 159 13.99 -5.48 -3.88
C GLU A 159 12.62 -5.25 -3.21
N GLU A 160 12.55 -4.33 -2.25
CA GLU A 160 11.36 -4.01 -1.46
C GLU A 160 10.64 -2.78 -2.00
N LEU A 161 9.36 -2.66 -1.64
CA LEU A 161 8.62 -1.42 -1.85
C LEU A 161 9.21 -0.32 -0.96
N THR A 162 9.22 0.89 -1.48
CA THR A 162 9.50 2.08 -0.68
C THR A 162 8.24 2.91 -0.50
N LEU A 163 8.10 3.52 0.65
CA LEU A 163 6.98 4.36 1.01
C LEU A 163 7.49 5.78 1.27
N PHE A 164 7.07 6.72 0.43
CA PHE A 164 7.35 8.13 0.65
C PHE A 164 6.12 8.82 1.24
N ARG A 165 6.32 9.57 2.30
CA ARG A 165 5.29 10.38 2.94
C ARG A 165 5.53 11.86 2.63
N LEU A 166 4.52 12.52 2.11
CA LEU A 166 4.42 13.97 2.04
C LEU A 166 3.61 14.46 3.25
N ASN A 167 4.16 15.35 4.04
CA ASN A 167 3.46 16.02 5.13
C ASN A 167 3.49 17.53 4.87
N THR A 168 2.33 18.14 4.70
CA THR A 168 2.25 19.56 4.36
C THR A 168 2.73 20.49 5.48
N ARG A 169 2.83 20.00 6.72
CA ARG A 169 3.47 20.72 7.84
C ARG A 169 4.97 20.93 7.68
N SER A 170 5.60 20.23 6.75
CA SER A 170 7.01 20.45 6.40
C SER A 170 7.24 21.74 5.61
N PHE A 171 6.17 22.43 5.21
CA PHE A 171 6.17 23.67 4.44
C PHE A 171 5.53 24.81 5.23
N LEU A 172 5.71 26.03 4.75
CA LEU A 172 5.05 27.19 5.36
C LEU A 172 3.53 27.13 5.14
N PRO A 173 2.72 27.69 6.06
CA PRO A 173 1.25 27.69 5.94
C PRO A 173 0.71 28.39 4.68
N SER A 174 1.50 29.24 4.05
CA SER A 174 1.15 29.98 2.84
C SER A 174 1.42 29.19 1.54
N VAL A 175 1.91 27.94 1.63
CA VAL A 175 2.12 27.09 0.43
C VAL A 175 0.79 26.84 -0.28
N GLY A 176 0.76 27.11 -1.58
CA GLY A 176 -0.40 26.85 -2.43
C GLY A 176 -0.26 25.61 -3.29
N THR A 177 0.96 25.31 -3.71
CA THR A 177 1.24 24.12 -4.54
C THR A 177 2.51 23.40 -4.11
N ILE A 178 2.46 22.08 -4.20
CA ILE A 178 3.62 21.20 -3.96
C ILE A 178 3.69 20.22 -5.12
N THR A 179 4.89 20.00 -5.65
CA THR A 179 5.15 18.97 -6.67
C THR A 179 6.12 17.94 -6.11
N VAL A 180 5.74 16.67 -6.23
CA VAL A 180 6.56 15.53 -5.86
C VAL A 180 6.97 14.79 -7.12
N ARG A 181 8.26 14.79 -7.43
CA ARG A 181 8.83 14.10 -8.59
C ARG A 181 9.66 12.91 -8.15
N ILE A 182 9.38 11.75 -8.73
CA ILE A 182 10.09 10.51 -8.46
C ILE A 182 10.90 10.15 -9.69
N ALA A 183 12.19 9.90 -9.51
CA ALA A 183 13.11 9.63 -10.60
C ALA A 183 14.09 8.48 -10.27
N THR A 184 14.45 7.71 -11.29
CA THR A 184 15.51 6.69 -11.21
C THR A 184 16.46 6.88 -12.39
N ALA A 185 17.78 6.78 -12.14
CA ALA A 185 18.82 6.97 -13.16
C ALA A 185 18.60 8.22 -14.05
N GLY A 186 18.10 9.31 -13.47
CA GLY A 186 17.84 10.56 -14.20
C GLY A 186 16.51 10.60 -14.99
N GLN A 187 15.77 9.49 -15.06
CA GLN A 187 14.47 9.44 -15.73
C GLN A 187 13.33 9.63 -14.72
N THR A 188 12.36 10.46 -15.06
CA THR A 188 11.16 10.65 -14.25
C THR A 188 10.25 9.43 -14.38
N VAL A 189 9.97 8.80 -13.23
CA VAL A 189 9.02 7.68 -13.11
C VAL A 189 7.61 8.18 -12.91
N ALA A 190 7.44 9.20 -12.05
CA ALA A 190 6.16 9.81 -11.76
C ALA A 190 6.34 11.26 -11.28
N GLU A 191 5.31 12.06 -11.52
CA GLU A 191 5.18 13.41 -10.98
C GLU A 191 3.76 13.61 -10.46
N ILE A 192 3.64 14.10 -9.22
CA ILE A 192 2.36 14.31 -8.54
C ILE A 192 2.32 15.77 -8.07
N GLY A 193 1.33 16.51 -8.57
CA GLY A 193 1.04 17.86 -8.12
C GLY A 193 -0.02 17.88 -7.02
N TYR A 194 0.19 18.73 -6.03
CA TYR A 194 -0.76 18.96 -4.94
C TYR A 194 -1.18 20.43 -4.92
N THR A 195 -2.48 20.66 -4.91
CA THR A 195 -3.03 21.96 -4.49
C THR A 195 -3.26 21.90 -2.99
N VAL A 196 -2.57 22.77 -2.26
CA VAL A 196 -2.70 22.85 -0.80
C VAL A 196 -3.81 23.85 -0.48
N VAL A 197 -4.83 23.38 0.22
CA VAL A 197 -5.95 24.22 0.66
C VAL A 197 -5.84 24.48 2.17
N PRO A 198 -6.36 25.62 2.68
CA PRO A 198 -6.47 25.82 4.11
C PRO A 198 -7.24 24.67 4.76
N LYS A 199 -6.88 24.35 5.99
CA LYS A 199 -7.65 23.36 6.76
C LYS A 199 -9.04 23.92 7.01
N CYS A 200 -10.06 23.21 6.58
CA CYS A 200 -11.45 23.53 6.79
C CYS A 200 -12.04 22.57 7.83
N ASP A 201 -12.73 23.11 8.84
CA ASP A 201 -13.36 22.30 9.90
C ASP A 201 -14.52 21.44 9.34
N GLU A 202 -15.14 21.87 8.24
CA GLU A 202 -16.18 21.12 7.53
C GLU A 202 -15.61 20.16 6.48
N GLY A 203 -14.30 20.15 6.27
CA GLY A 203 -13.62 19.26 5.35
C GLY A 203 -13.56 17.82 5.89
N CYS A 204 -13.54 16.88 4.98
CA CYS A 204 -13.37 15.46 5.30
C CYS A 204 -12.17 14.87 4.56
N ARG A 205 -11.26 14.26 5.32
CA ARG A 205 -10.18 13.47 4.74
C ARG A 205 -10.53 11.99 4.84
N ILE A 206 -10.49 11.32 3.70
CA ILE A 206 -10.75 9.88 3.59
C ILE A 206 -9.45 9.18 3.21
N ALA A 207 -9.20 8.05 3.87
CA ALA A 207 -8.13 7.12 3.53
C ALA A 207 -8.74 5.76 3.17
N TRP A 208 -8.23 5.13 2.13
CA TRP A 208 -8.68 3.79 1.73
C TRP A 208 -7.54 2.98 1.16
N ARG A 209 -7.72 1.68 1.17
CA ARG A 209 -6.85 0.76 0.46
C ARG A 209 -7.23 0.76 -1.02
N SER A 210 -6.27 1.09 -1.87
CA SER A 210 -6.47 1.10 -3.32
C SER A 210 -6.34 -0.30 -3.93
N ARG A 211 -6.87 -0.45 -5.14
CA ARG A 211 -6.68 -1.67 -5.93
C ARG A 211 -5.22 -1.86 -6.36
N ALA A 212 -4.46 -0.78 -6.44
CA ALA A 212 -3.02 -0.81 -6.75
C ALA A 212 -2.16 -1.33 -5.59
N GLY A 213 -2.72 -1.54 -4.37
CA GLY A 213 -2.00 -2.07 -3.22
C GLY A 213 -1.31 -1.00 -2.36
N SER A 214 -1.79 0.23 -2.42
CA SER A 214 -1.36 1.35 -1.57
C SER A 214 -2.47 1.79 -0.62
N ILE A 215 -2.14 2.63 0.36
CA ILE A 215 -3.13 3.49 1.03
C ILE A 215 -3.17 4.79 0.25
N GLU A 216 -4.35 5.18 -0.15
CA GLU A 216 -4.62 6.44 -0.83
C GLU A 216 -5.45 7.34 0.06
N HIS A 217 -5.24 8.63 -0.11
CA HIS A 217 -5.89 9.66 0.69
C HIS A 217 -6.45 10.74 -0.21
N TYR A 218 -7.61 11.26 0.15
CA TYR A 218 -8.16 12.43 -0.53
C TYR A 218 -8.85 13.36 0.46
N THR A 219 -8.67 14.67 0.26
CA THR A 219 -9.30 15.70 1.06
C THR A 219 -10.47 16.27 0.30
N PHE A 220 -11.65 16.14 0.88
CA PHE A 220 -12.86 16.84 0.43
C PHE A 220 -12.96 18.12 1.23
N PRO A 221 -12.74 19.29 0.59
CA PRO A 221 -12.67 20.56 1.33
C PRO A 221 -14.01 20.99 1.95
N VAL A 222 -15.13 20.50 1.39
CA VAL A 222 -16.47 20.79 1.89
C VAL A 222 -17.32 19.54 1.87
N VAL A 223 -18.06 19.29 2.94
CA VAL A 223 -19.10 18.27 3.02
C VAL A 223 -20.46 18.94 2.74
N LYS A 224 -21.17 18.50 1.69
CA LYS A 224 -22.46 19.08 1.29
C LYS A 224 -23.62 18.71 2.20
N SER A 225 -23.66 17.50 2.67
CA SER A 225 -24.71 17.05 3.59
C SER A 225 -24.28 15.82 4.39
N VAL A 226 -24.82 15.72 5.59
CA VAL A 226 -24.72 14.54 6.44
C VAL A 226 -26.14 14.02 6.64
N VAL A 227 -26.38 12.78 6.22
CA VAL A 227 -27.68 12.12 6.42
C VAL A 227 -27.53 11.11 7.54
N GLN A 228 -28.30 11.34 8.62
CA GLN A 228 -28.40 10.44 9.74
C GLN A 228 -29.69 9.63 9.60
N LYS A 229 -29.61 8.31 9.47
CA LYS A 229 -30.76 7.41 9.59
C LYS A 229 -30.89 6.95 11.03
N ILE A 230 -32.00 7.27 11.64
CA ILE A 230 -32.38 6.77 12.95
C ILE A 230 -33.41 5.67 12.71
N ARG A 231 -33.09 4.44 13.10
CA ARG A 231 -34.05 3.35 13.14
C ARG A 231 -34.52 3.21 14.59
N LYS A 232 -35.81 3.42 14.81
CA LYS A 232 -36.43 3.19 16.09
C LYS A 232 -37.16 1.87 16.02
N GLU A 233 -36.92 0.98 16.97
CA GLU A 233 -37.62 -0.25 17.16
C GLU A 233 -38.23 -0.24 18.56
N GLN A 234 -39.51 -0.66 18.64
CA GLN A 234 -40.15 -0.83 19.94
C GLN A 234 -39.97 -2.27 20.37
N VAL A 235 -39.40 -2.48 21.53
CA VAL A 235 -39.24 -3.80 22.13
C VAL A 235 -40.18 -3.91 23.33
N LEU A 236 -40.94 -5.01 23.38
CA LEU A 236 -41.80 -5.33 24.53
C LEU A 236 -40.90 -5.72 25.71
N THR A 237 -41.04 -5.02 26.83
CA THR A 237 -40.35 -5.35 28.08
C THR A 237 -41.21 -6.28 28.94
N ASP A 238 -40.57 -7.04 29.85
CA ASP A 238 -41.25 -8.04 30.73
C ASP A 238 -42.36 -7.43 31.62
N ASP A 239 -42.34 -6.11 31.81
CA ASP A 239 -43.36 -5.38 32.58
C ASP A 239 -44.54 -4.86 31.73
N ALA A 240 -44.79 -5.46 30.57
CA ALA A 240 -45.85 -5.07 29.62
C ALA A 240 -45.79 -3.61 29.11
N GLY A 241 -44.61 -3.01 29.12
CA GLY A 241 -44.31 -1.74 28.52
C GLY A 241 -43.58 -1.91 27.18
N TYR A 242 -43.59 -0.84 26.38
CA TYR A 242 -42.76 -0.74 25.19
C TYR A 242 -41.58 0.18 25.46
N GLU A 243 -40.38 -0.26 25.20
CA GLU A 243 -39.18 0.57 25.24
C GLU A 243 -38.73 0.90 23.82
N ASP A 244 -38.50 2.18 23.54
CA ASP A 244 -37.95 2.63 22.24
C ASP A 244 -36.46 2.43 22.19
N ILE A 245 -36.01 1.43 21.45
CA ILE A 245 -34.60 1.26 21.14
C ILE A 245 -34.30 2.02 19.84
N SER A 246 -33.42 3.04 19.93
CA SER A 246 -32.98 3.77 18.75
C SER A 246 -31.57 3.35 18.34
N THR A 247 -31.44 2.82 17.15
CA THR A 247 -30.13 2.59 16.50
C THR A 247 -29.85 3.74 15.55
N VAL A 248 -28.75 4.46 15.79
CA VAL A 248 -28.29 5.52 14.91
C VAL A 248 -27.23 4.95 13.96
N SER A 249 -27.52 4.92 12.67
CA SER A 249 -26.51 4.59 11.67
C SER A 249 -26.28 5.77 10.73
N TYR A 250 -25.01 6.15 10.57
CA TYR A 250 -24.62 7.13 9.58
C TYR A 250 -24.40 6.43 8.23
N THR A 251 -25.33 6.63 7.28
CA THR A 251 -25.31 5.84 6.04
C THR A 251 -24.77 6.58 4.82
N HIS A 252 -24.73 7.92 4.84
CA HIS A 252 -24.24 8.68 3.69
C HIS A 252 -23.54 9.98 4.10
N LEU A 253 -22.28 10.08 3.70
CA LEU A 253 -21.58 11.34 3.53
C LEU A 253 -21.73 11.73 2.05
N THR A 254 -22.57 12.72 1.75
CA THR A 254 -22.66 13.20 0.37
C THR A 254 -21.54 14.20 0.13
N LEU A 255 -20.50 13.74 -0.54
CA LEU A 255 -19.37 14.56 -0.93
C LEU A 255 -19.76 15.49 -2.09
N PRO A 256 -19.13 16.66 -2.20
CA PRO A 256 -19.38 17.57 -3.30
C PRO A 256 -19.13 16.85 -4.63
N THR A 257 -20.06 16.96 -5.57
CA THR A 257 -19.86 16.48 -6.94
C THR A 257 -18.73 17.28 -7.54
N ILE A 258 -17.61 16.61 -7.83
CA ILE A 258 -16.53 17.24 -8.60
C ILE A 258 -17.07 17.38 -10.01
N LEU A 259 -17.46 18.59 -10.39
CA LEU A 259 -17.67 18.92 -11.80
C LEU A 259 -16.32 18.71 -12.50
N ARG A 260 -16.27 17.72 -13.38
CA ARG A 260 -15.17 17.61 -14.34
C ARG A 260 -15.27 18.84 -15.24
N VAL A 261 -14.29 19.73 -15.13
CA VAL A 261 -13.99 20.76 -16.13
C VAL A 261 -13.04 20.15 -17.13
#